data_5f6107974bef2a5a31218c14287b83b0
#
_entry.id   5f6107974bef2a5a31218c14287b83b0
#
_cell.length_a   1.000
_cell.length_b   1.000
_cell.length_c   1.000
_cell.angle_alpha   90.00
_cell.angle_beta   90.00
_cell.angle_gamma   90.00
#
_symmetry.space_group_name_H-M   'P 1'
#
loop_
_entity.id
_entity.type
_entity.pdbx_description
1 polymer ?
#
loop_
_entity_poly.entity_id
_entity_poly.type
_entity_poly.pdbx_seq_one_letter_code
_entity_poly.pdbx_strand_id
1 'polypeptide(L)'
;FQVTFFRSRVDATQDMQSAFAARQLLFAHAALTDIQGQRLHHDQRIARAGFGVAQASESDTAVKLRDWSLARTALPDGTQRAAPGSAGQSPITSGSRYLARVEGDGFGLDLRCDTAQPPLLQGRQGLSRKGPEAAQASYYYSQPQLAVSGAIVLNGRSMVIESSTTDNDTNRAWLDHEWSDALMHPD
;
A
#
# COMPACT_ATOMS: atom_id res chain seq x y z
N PHE A 1 7.68 9.87 2.82
CA PHE A 1 6.36 9.50 3.37
C PHE A 1 6.26 7.98 3.55
N GLN A 2 5.34 7.57 4.41
CA GLN A 2 4.92 6.19 4.59
C GLN A 2 3.39 6.16 4.71
N VAL A 3 2.76 5.17 4.06
CA VAL A 3 1.33 4.87 4.22
C VAL A 3 1.20 3.36 4.27
N THR A 4 0.64 2.83 5.34
CA THR A 4 0.48 1.38 5.51
C THR A 4 -0.95 1.08 5.96
N PHE A 5 -1.58 0.12 5.31
CA PHE A 5 -2.87 -0.43 5.68
C PHE A 5 -2.70 -1.89 6.06
N PHE A 6 -3.36 -2.28 7.13
CA PHE A 6 -3.41 -3.65 7.60
C PHE A 6 -4.86 -4.12 7.67
N ARG A 7 -5.07 -5.37 7.31
CA ARG A 7 -6.31 -6.10 7.48
C ARG A 7 -6.03 -7.35 8.28
N SER A 8 -6.73 -7.52 9.39
CA SER A 8 -6.61 -8.69 10.25
C SER A 8 -7.96 -9.37 10.42
N ARG A 9 -8.00 -10.69 10.24
CA ARG A 9 -9.14 -11.51 10.59
C ARG A 9 -9.17 -11.72 12.12
N VAL A 10 -10.36 -11.68 12.69
CA VAL A 10 -10.58 -11.95 14.13
C VAL A 10 -11.26 -13.31 14.26
N ASP A 11 -10.47 -14.35 14.50
CA ASP A 11 -10.97 -15.73 14.50
C ASP A 11 -12.08 -15.99 15.52
N ALA A 12 -11.96 -15.42 16.71
CA ALA A 12 -12.94 -15.59 17.79
C ALA A 12 -14.36 -15.09 17.46
N THR A 13 -14.54 -14.33 16.39
CA THR A 13 -15.84 -13.74 16.02
C THR A 13 -16.37 -14.21 14.67
N GLN A 14 -15.68 -15.14 13.99
CA GLN A 14 -16.09 -15.58 12.65
C GLN A 14 -17.48 -16.22 12.64
N ASP A 15 -17.79 -17.06 13.63
CA ASP A 15 -19.04 -17.80 13.73
C ASP A 15 -20.19 -17.00 14.38
N MET A 16 -19.93 -15.79 14.85
CA MET A 16 -20.96 -14.95 15.46
C MET A 16 -21.98 -14.46 14.42
N GLN A 17 -23.27 -14.65 14.70
CA GLN A 17 -24.36 -14.21 13.81
C GLN A 17 -24.71 -12.73 13.95
N SER A 18 -24.15 -12.06 14.94
CA SER A 18 -24.40 -10.63 15.16
C SER A 18 -23.84 -9.75 14.04
N ALA A 19 -24.62 -8.80 13.57
CA ALA A 19 -24.14 -7.74 12.68
C ALA A 19 -23.05 -6.87 13.32
N PHE A 20 -22.92 -6.91 14.64
CA PHE A 20 -21.88 -6.21 15.39
C PHE A 20 -20.60 -7.03 15.58
N ALA A 21 -20.55 -8.28 15.11
CA ALA A 21 -19.34 -9.08 15.20
C ALA A 21 -18.16 -8.41 14.44
N ALA A 22 -17.05 -8.22 15.13
CA ALA A 22 -15.85 -7.65 14.54
C ALA A 22 -15.04 -8.74 13.83
N ARG A 23 -15.53 -9.24 12.68
CA ARG A 23 -14.88 -10.33 11.94
C ARG A 23 -13.55 -9.92 11.31
N GLN A 24 -13.38 -8.64 11.02
CA GLN A 24 -12.15 -8.08 10.50
C GLN A 24 -11.87 -6.74 11.16
N LEU A 25 -10.61 -6.50 11.47
CA LEU A 25 -10.07 -5.21 11.88
C LEU A 25 -9.22 -4.64 10.75
N LEU A 26 -9.43 -3.36 10.49
CA LEU A 26 -8.57 -2.57 9.61
C LEU A 26 -7.85 -1.54 10.47
N PHE A 27 -6.56 -1.42 10.28
CA PHE A 27 -5.79 -0.34 10.87
C PHE A 27 -4.79 0.20 9.85
N ALA A 28 -4.47 1.46 10.00
CA ALA A 28 -3.56 2.15 9.11
C ALA A 28 -2.74 3.16 9.89
N HIS A 29 -1.53 3.38 9.41
CA HIS A 29 -0.72 4.50 9.83
C HIS A 29 -0.15 5.22 8.61
N ALA A 30 0.04 6.52 8.76
CA ALA A 30 0.68 7.37 7.78
C ALA A 30 1.69 8.28 8.46
N ALA A 31 2.79 8.55 7.77
CA ALA A 31 3.83 9.44 8.26
C ALA A 31 4.44 10.26 7.12
N LEU A 32 4.80 11.49 7.44
CA LEU A 32 5.53 12.40 6.57
C LEU A 32 6.74 12.97 7.33
N THR A 33 7.94 12.77 6.81
CA THR A 33 9.15 13.38 7.36
C THR A 33 9.41 14.73 6.69
N ASP A 34 9.30 15.79 7.47
CA ASP A 34 9.76 17.12 7.08
C ASP A 34 11.26 17.25 7.39
N ILE A 35 12.09 17.11 6.37
CA ILE A 35 13.56 17.14 6.53
C ILE A 35 14.02 18.55 6.91
N GLN A 36 13.42 19.59 6.33
CA GLN A 36 13.79 20.97 6.60
C GLN A 36 13.35 21.41 8.00
N GLY A 37 12.13 21.04 8.40
CA GLY A 37 11.59 21.29 9.74
C GLY A 37 12.09 20.31 10.81
N GLN A 38 12.90 19.29 10.42
CA GLN A 38 13.42 18.25 11.31
C GLN A 38 12.32 17.57 12.15
N ARG A 39 11.17 17.31 11.53
CA ARG A 39 9.99 16.78 12.21
C ARG A 39 9.37 15.61 11.46
N LEU A 40 8.94 14.61 12.22
CA LEU A 40 8.07 13.55 11.77
C LEU A 40 6.62 13.88 12.12
N HIS A 41 5.77 13.99 11.12
CA HIS A 41 4.32 14.05 11.25
C HIS A 41 3.77 12.65 11.07
N HIS A 42 2.89 12.20 11.93
CA HIS A 42 2.30 10.87 11.82
C HIS A 42 0.89 10.84 12.42
N ASP A 43 0.08 9.92 11.94
CA ASP A 43 -1.24 9.65 12.46
C ASP A 43 -1.63 8.19 12.21
N GLN A 44 -2.63 7.68 12.92
CA GLN A 44 -3.09 6.31 12.83
C GLN A 44 -4.60 6.20 12.94
N ARG A 45 -5.15 5.18 12.32
CA ARG A 45 -6.59 4.85 12.33
C ARG A 45 -6.78 3.37 12.61
N ILE A 46 -7.84 3.06 13.33
CA ILE A 46 -8.31 1.69 13.53
C ILE A 46 -9.84 1.67 13.52
N ALA A 47 -10.41 0.66 12.86
CA ALA A 47 -11.83 0.34 12.96
C ALA A 47 -12.08 -1.12 12.60
N ARG A 48 -13.19 -1.68 13.11
CA ARG A 48 -13.72 -2.92 12.56
C ARG A 48 -14.33 -2.70 11.19
N ALA A 49 -14.26 -3.69 10.32
CA ALA A 49 -14.94 -3.65 9.03
C ALA A 49 -16.47 -3.55 9.19
N GLY A 50 -17.09 -2.84 8.24
CA GLY A 50 -18.53 -2.66 8.19
C GLY A 50 -19.01 -1.25 8.53
N PHE A 51 -20.33 -1.06 8.45
CA PHE A 51 -21.05 0.20 8.75
C PHE A 51 -20.56 1.42 7.93
N GLY A 52 -19.95 1.17 6.77
CA GLY A 52 -19.39 2.25 5.94
C GLY A 52 -18.11 2.90 6.51
N VAL A 53 -17.64 2.46 7.69
CA VAL A 53 -16.48 3.03 8.36
C VAL A 53 -15.16 2.46 7.83
N ALA A 54 -15.10 1.14 7.66
CA ALA A 54 -13.92 0.46 7.15
C ALA A 54 -14.31 -0.71 6.25
N GLN A 55 -13.59 -0.87 5.15
CA GLN A 55 -13.77 -1.97 4.21
C GLN A 55 -12.48 -2.27 3.47
N ALA A 56 -12.28 -3.53 3.10
CA ALA A 56 -11.21 -3.97 2.24
C ALA A 56 -11.74 -4.98 1.23
N SER A 57 -11.32 -4.86 -0.02
CA SER A 57 -11.61 -5.83 -1.08
C SER A 57 -10.83 -7.13 -0.86
N GLU A 58 -11.37 -8.24 -1.33
CA GLU A 58 -10.70 -9.53 -1.37
C GLU A 58 -10.12 -9.86 -2.75
N SER A 59 -10.53 -9.12 -3.77
CA SER A 59 -10.13 -9.37 -5.16
C SER A 59 -8.98 -8.49 -5.64
N ASP A 60 -8.78 -7.33 -5.04
CA ASP A 60 -7.74 -6.37 -5.44
C ASP A 60 -7.39 -5.44 -4.27
N THR A 61 -6.30 -4.68 -4.41
CA THR A 61 -5.96 -3.64 -3.46
C THR A 61 -6.99 -2.51 -3.52
N ALA A 62 -7.95 -2.55 -2.62
CA ALA A 62 -8.92 -1.49 -2.40
C ALA A 62 -9.32 -1.50 -0.93
N VAL A 63 -8.77 -0.59 -0.16
CA VAL A 63 -9.01 -0.45 1.27
C VAL A 63 -9.45 0.98 1.59
N LYS A 64 -10.44 1.08 2.45
CA LYS A 64 -10.93 2.35 2.99
C LYS A 64 -11.06 2.23 4.49
N LEU A 65 -10.58 3.23 5.20
CA LEU A 65 -10.66 3.34 6.65
C LEU A 65 -10.99 4.79 7.00
N ARG A 66 -12.28 5.08 7.23
CA ARG A 66 -12.85 6.43 7.37
C ARG A 66 -12.59 7.26 6.09
N ASP A 67 -11.82 8.31 6.20
CA ASP A 67 -11.37 9.25 5.16
C ASP A 67 -10.06 8.82 4.46
N TRP A 68 -9.38 7.79 4.98
CA TRP A 68 -8.16 7.24 4.38
C TRP A 68 -8.48 6.14 3.38
N SER A 69 -7.72 6.08 2.29
CA SER A 69 -7.90 5.04 1.29
C SER A 69 -6.61 4.69 0.56
N LEU A 70 -6.53 3.45 0.10
CA LEU A 70 -5.55 2.97 -0.87
C LEU A 70 -6.28 2.06 -1.86
N ALA A 71 -6.15 2.36 -3.15
CA ALA A 71 -6.77 1.57 -4.20
C ALA A 71 -5.81 1.37 -5.38
N ARG A 72 -5.88 0.19 -6.01
CA ARG A 72 -5.19 -0.11 -7.26
C ARG A 72 -6.15 -0.01 -8.44
N THR A 73 -5.65 0.48 -9.56
CA THR A 73 -6.30 0.40 -10.87
C THR A 73 -5.28 -0.08 -11.90
N ALA A 74 -5.74 -0.76 -12.95
CA ALA A 74 -4.87 -1.09 -14.07
C ALA A 74 -4.47 0.19 -14.82
N LEU A 75 -3.20 0.28 -15.22
CA LEU A 75 -2.80 1.26 -16.21
C LEU A 75 -3.22 0.79 -17.61
N PRO A 76 -3.60 1.71 -18.52
CA PRO A 76 -3.84 1.36 -19.92
C PRO A 76 -2.61 0.65 -20.51
N ASP A 77 -2.86 -0.31 -21.40
CA ASP A 77 -1.80 -1.01 -22.13
C ASP A 77 -0.90 -0.02 -22.86
N GLY A 78 0.42 -0.24 -22.77
CA GLY A 78 1.42 0.63 -23.41
C GLY A 78 1.96 1.76 -22.55
N THR A 79 1.49 1.95 -21.31
CA THR A 79 2.00 2.99 -20.38
C THR A 79 3.28 2.57 -19.65
N GLN A 80 3.67 1.29 -19.68
CA GLN A 80 4.93 0.85 -19.11
C GLN A 80 6.08 1.05 -20.08
N ARG A 81 7.01 1.90 -19.70
CA ARG A 81 8.31 2.03 -20.34
C ARG A 81 9.18 0.85 -19.89
N ALA A 82 9.68 0.05 -20.85
CA ALA A 82 10.65 -0.98 -20.55
C ALA A 82 11.89 -0.36 -19.88
N ALA A 83 12.32 -0.91 -18.74
CA ALA A 83 13.55 -0.49 -18.09
C ALA A 83 14.73 -0.75 -19.03
N PRO A 84 15.70 0.17 -19.15
CA PRO A 84 16.90 -0.05 -19.94
C PRO A 84 17.64 -1.28 -19.39
N GLY A 85 17.85 -2.30 -20.22
CA GLY A 85 18.62 -3.51 -19.86
C GLY A 85 17.83 -4.80 -19.67
N SER A 86 16.50 -4.81 -19.80
CA SER A 86 15.65 -6.02 -19.68
C SER A 86 15.52 -6.80 -21.01
N ALA A 87 16.61 -7.05 -21.71
CA ALA A 87 16.60 -7.93 -22.87
C ALA A 87 16.29 -9.37 -22.39
N GLY A 88 15.08 -9.86 -22.66
CA GLY A 88 14.68 -11.26 -22.42
C GLY A 88 13.54 -11.49 -21.42
N GLN A 89 12.99 -10.46 -20.77
CA GLN A 89 11.76 -10.62 -19.98
C GLN A 89 10.54 -10.30 -20.84
N SER A 90 9.53 -11.17 -20.78
CA SER A 90 8.22 -10.92 -21.41
C SER A 90 7.69 -9.56 -20.93
N PRO A 91 7.16 -8.72 -21.83
CA PRO A 91 6.62 -7.44 -21.42
C PRO A 91 5.49 -7.69 -20.41
N ILE A 92 5.53 -7.00 -19.27
CA ILE A 92 4.39 -6.97 -18.38
C ILE A 92 3.28 -6.27 -19.14
N THR A 93 2.23 -7.00 -19.46
CA THR A 93 1.15 -6.54 -20.34
C THR A 93 0.22 -5.53 -19.68
N SER A 94 0.30 -5.32 -18.36
CA SER A 94 -0.49 -4.30 -17.67
C SER A 94 0.24 -3.74 -16.45
N GLY A 95 0.40 -2.43 -16.40
CA GLY A 95 0.88 -1.71 -15.24
C GLY A 95 -0.21 -1.50 -14.19
N SER A 96 0.19 -1.06 -13.02
CA SER A 96 -0.70 -0.73 -11.92
C SER A 96 -0.51 0.72 -11.50
N ARG A 97 -1.61 1.36 -11.16
CA ARG A 97 -1.66 2.66 -10.50
C ARG A 97 -2.22 2.48 -9.11
N TYR A 98 -1.53 2.96 -8.13
CA TYR A 98 -1.99 3.02 -6.76
C TYR A 98 -2.37 4.45 -6.42
N LEU A 99 -3.57 4.63 -5.85
CA LEU A 99 -4.08 5.90 -5.38
C LEU A 99 -4.14 5.86 -3.87
N ALA A 100 -3.36 6.68 -3.21
CA ALA A 100 -3.31 6.77 -1.75
C ALA A 100 -3.80 8.14 -1.30
N ARG A 101 -4.81 8.16 -0.43
CA ARG A 101 -5.32 9.38 0.18
C ARG A 101 -5.36 9.22 1.69
N VAL A 102 -4.69 10.12 2.38
CA VAL A 102 -4.69 10.18 3.84
C VAL A 102 -4.68 11.64 4.29
N GLU A 103 -5.33 11.91 5.40
CA GLU A 103 -5.35 13.22 6.06
C GLU A 103 -5.09 13.01 7.54
N GLY A 104 -3.99 13.55 8.03
CA GLY A 104 -3.55 13.46 9.41
C GLY A 104 -3.44 14.83 10.07
N ASP A 105 -3.02 14.86 11.33
CA ASP A 105 -2.81 16.10 12.05
C ASP A 105 -1.61 16.87 11.47
N GLY A 106 -1.92 18.01 10.83
CA GLY A 106 -0.93 18.89 10.22
C GLY A 106 -0.34 18.40 8.90
N PHE A 107 -0.77 17.27 8.33
CA PHE A 107 -0.33 16.79 7.03
C PHE A 107 -1.41 16.06 6.24
N GLY A 108 -1.26 16.02 4.92
CA GLY A 108 -2.12 15.25 4.04
C GLY A 108 -1.34 14.74 2.83
N LEU A 109 -1.76 13.59 2.31
CA LEU A 109 -1.21 12.98 1.11
C LEU A 109 -2.35 12.63 0.16
N ASP A 110 -2.27 13.08 -1.08
CA ASP A 110 -3.13 12.64 -2.19
C ASP A 110 -2.19 12.24 -3.33
N LEU A 111 -1.82 10.97 -3.34
CA LEU A 111 -0.73 10.46 -4.15
C LEU A 111 -1.22 9.45 -5.18
N ARG A 112 -0.60 9.54 -6.35
CA ARG A 112 -0.67 8.57 -7.42
C ARG A 112 0.71 7.96 -7.59
N CYS A 113 0.79 6.62 -7.53
CA CYS A 113 2.02 5.87 -7.66
C CYS A 113 1.87 4.87 -8.82
N ASP A 114 2.53 5.13 -9.93
CA ASP A 114 2.46 4.31 -11.13
C ASP A 114 3.63 3.35 -11.21
N THR A 115 3.38 2.08 -11.56
CA THR A 115 4.45 1.10 -11.71
C THR A 115 5.36 1.47 -12.88
N ALA A 116 6.66 1.40 -12.63
CA ALA A 116 7.71 1.68 -13.61
C ALA A 116 8.59 0.45 -13.90
N GLN A 117 8.50 -0.57 -13.05
CA GLN A 117 9.29 -1.80 -13.13
C GLN A 117 8.43 -3.02 -12.80
N PRO A 118 8.87 -4.23 -13.20
CA PRO A 118 8.25 -5.49 -12.80
C PRO A 118 8.22 -5.65 -11.27
N PRO A 119 7.22 -6.39 -10.73
CA PRO A 119 7.20 -6.73 -9.32
C PRO A 119 8.38 -7.64 -8.96
N LEU A 120 8.91 -7.45 -7.75
CA LEU A 120 9.90 -8.32 -7.14
C LEU A 120 9.18 -9.32 -6.23
N LEU A 121 9.31 -10.60 -6.53
CA LEU A 121 8.80 -11.65 -5.67
C LEU A 121 9.78 -11.87 -4.52
N GLN A 122 9.31 -11.69 -3.30
CA GLN A 122 10.13 -11.82 -2.10
C GLN A 122 10.25 -13.29 -1.66
N GLY A 123 11.29 -13.60 -0.89
CA GLY A 123 11.54 -14.96 -0.42
C GLY A 123 11.75 -15.95 -1.58
N ARG A 124 11.10 -17.11 -1.51
CA ARG A 124 11.18 -18.14 -2.54
C ARG A 124 10.02 -17.99 -3.52
N GLN A 125 10.23 -17.27 -4.62
CA GLN A 125 9.20 -17.01 -5.66
C GLN A 125 7.89 -16.43 -5.09
N GLY A 126 8.01 -15.50 -4.15
CA GLY A 126 6.87 -14.87 -3.52
C GLY A 126 6.43 -15.50 -2.20
N LEU A 127 6.97 -16.66 -1.81
CA LEU A 127 6.69 -17.29 -0.53
C LEU A 127 7.78 -16.92 0.49
N SER A 128 7.42 -16.12 1.48
CA SER A 128 8.29 -15.61 2.54
C SER A 128 8.00 -16.32 3.86
N ARG A 129 8.98 -17.05 4.39
CA ARG A 129 8.89 -17.75 5.69
C ARG A 129 8.96 -16.74 6.82
N LYS A 130 8.09 -16.89 7.81
CA LYS A 130 7.97 -15.99 8.98
C LYS A 130 8.18 -16.71 10.32
N GLY A 131 8.29 -18.03 10.29
CA GLY A 131 8.48 -18.83 11.48
C GLY A 131 8.95 -20.25 11.17
N PRO A 132 9.14 -21.09 12.20
CA PRO A 132 9.65 -22.45 12.06
C PRO A 132 8.69 -23.38 11.31
N GLU A 133 7.37 -23.20 11.48
CA GLU A 133 6.37 -24.07 10.87
C GLU A 133 6.16 -23.72 9.39
N ALA A 134 5.87 -24.71 8.57
CA ALA A 134 5.67 -24.53 7.14
C ALA A 134 4.51 -23.57 6.81
N ALA A 135 3.45 -23.59 7.62
CA ALA A 135 2.29 -22.73 7.48
C ALA A 135 2.57 -21.27 7.86
N GLN A 136 3.62 -21.00 8.64
CA GLN A 136 4.02 -19.65 9.04
C GLN A 136 4.80 -18.98 7.90
N ALA A 137 4.11 -18.72 6.83
CA ALA A 137 4.61 -18.07 5.64
C ALA A 137 3.58 -17.10 5.09
N SER A 138 4.05 -16.12 4.36
CA SER A 138 3.21 -15.15 3.64
C SER A 138 3.52 -15.18 2.17
N TYR A 139 2.55 -14.79 1.35
CA TYR A 139 2.81 -14.35 -0.01
C TYR A 139 3.22 -12.88 0.02
N TYR A 140 4.34 -12.56 -0.64
CA TYR A 140 4.93 -11.25 -0.53
C TYR A 140 5.58 -10.83 -1.86
N TYR A 141 5.18 -9.68 -2.36
CA TYR A 141 5.84 -9.03 -3.48
C TYR A 141 6.03 -7.54 -3.21
N SER A 142 7.01 -6.96 -3.89
CA SER A 142 7.28 -5.52 -3.87
C SER A 142 7.09 -4.92 -5.25
N GLN A 143 6.65 -3.67 -5.30
CA GLN A 143 6.66 -2.83 -6.50
C GLN A 143 7.72 -1.75 -6.31
N PRO A 144 8.91 -1.92 -6.93
CA PRO A 144 9.99 -0.97 -6.77
C PRO A 144 9.80 0.24 -7.67
N GLN A 145 10.41 1.35 -7.28
CA GLN A 145 10.58 2.53 -8.13
C GLN A 145 9.27 3.08 -8.72
N LEU A 146 8.17 3.02 -7.98
CA LEU A 146 6.91 3.63 -8.41
C LEU A 146 7.12 5.12 -8.71
N ALA A 147 6.67 5.59 -9.87
CA ALA A 147 6.66 7.01 -10.19
C ALA A 147 5.55 7.71 -9.41
N VAL A 148 5.92 8.71 -8.61
CA VAL A 148 4.98 9.40 -7.71
C VAL A 148 4.59 10.75 -8.29
N SER A 149 3.28 11.04 -8.24
CA SER A 149 2.70 12.35 -8.53
C SER A 149 1.54 12.65 -7.58
N GLY A 150 1.06 13.87 -7.56
CA GLY A 150 -0.08 14.27 -6.71
C GLY A 150 0.21 15.48 -5.86
N ALA A 151 -0.24 15.48 -4.60
CA ALA A 151 -0.04 16.59 -3.69
C ALA A 151 0.28 16.12 -2.26
N ILE A 152 1.11 16.88 -1.60
CA ILE A 152 1.37 16.80 -0.15
C ILE A 152 0.92 18.10 0.48
N VAL A 153 0.17 18.01 1.57
CA VAL A 153 -0.16 19.15 2.42
C VAL A 153 0.68 19.04 3.67
N LEU A 154 1.31 20.13 4.08
CA LEU A 154 2.07 20.22 5.31
C LEU A 154 1.80 21.56 5.97
N ASN A 155 1.27 21.54 7.19
CA ASN A 155 0.91 22.74 7.97
C ASN A 155 0.02 23.73 7.16
N GLY A 156 -0.98 23.19 6.42
CA GLY A 156 -1.88 23.96 5.58
C GLY A 156 -1.32 24.43 4.23
N ARG A 157 -0.03 24.17 3.95
CA ARG A 157 0.59 24.48 2.66
C ARG A 157 0.56 23.27 1.75
N SER A 158 -0.04 23.42 0.57
CA SER A 158 -0.05 22.39 -0.47
C SER A 158 1.19 22.48 -1.36
N MET A 159 1.81 21.33 -1.61
CA MET A 159 2.95 21.14 -2.50
C MET A 159 2.56 20.12 -3.57
N VAL A 160 2.62 20.53 -4.84
CA VAL A 160 2.34 19.62 -5.97
C VAL A 160 3.59 18.81 -6.27
N ILE A 161 3.41 17.51 -6.44
CA ILE A 161 4.42 16.57 -6.95
C ILE A 161 4.07 16.30 -8.40
N GLU A 162 4.82 16.85 -9.32
CA GLU A 162 4.62 16.63 -10.74
C GLU A 162 5.11 15.23 -11.14
N SER A 163 4.37 14.60 -12.05
CA SER A 163 4.83 13.37 -12.69
C SER A 163 5.99 13.72 -13.63
N SER A 164 7.18 13.26 -13.31
CA SER A 164 8.31 13.45 -14.19
C SER A 164 8.34 12.43 -15.31
N THR A 165 8.71 12.89 -16.49
CA THR A 165 8.88 12.07 -17.70
C THR A 165 10.35 11.73 -17.96
N THR A 166 11.28 12.17 -17.11
CA THR A 166 12.73 12.00 -17.29
C THR A 166 13.32 10.97 -16.34
N ASP A 167 14.43 10.34 -16.73
CA ASP A 167 15.14 9.33 -15.93
C ASP A 167 15.78 9.90 -14.64
N ASN A 168 15.86 11.22 -14.51
CA ASN A 168 16.39 11.93 -13.34
C ASN A 168 15.32 12.24 -12.28
N ASP A 169 14.12 11.67 -12.42
CA ASP A 169 13.05 11.89 -11.47
C ASP A 169 13.37 11.30 -10.09
N THR A 170 13.32 12.15 -9.10
CA THR A 170 13.56 11.81 -7.69
C THR A 170 12.29 11.39 -6.94
N ASN A 171 11.11 11.59 -7.55
CA ASN A 171 9.83 11.27 -6.93
C ASN A 171 9.53 9.78 -7.08
N ARG A 172 10.05 8.99 -6.16
CA ARG A 172 9.92 7.52 -6.17
C ARG A 172 9.27 7.02 -4.90
N ALA A 173 8.56 5.90 -5.03
CA ALA A 173 8.06 5.14 -3.92
C ALA A 173 8.38 3.65 -4.09
N TRP A 174 8.22 2.94 -3.00
CA TRP A 174 8.28 1.49 -2.91
C TRP A 174 6.96 1.02 -2.29
N LEU A 175 6.38 -0.03 -2.81
CA LEU A 175 5.20 -0.66 -2.24
C LEU A 175 5.53 -2.11 -1.91
N ASP A 176 5.18 -2.53 -0.72
CA ASP A 176 5.16 -3.90 -0.27
C ASP A 176 3.73 -4.38 -0.12
N HIS A 177 3.42 -5.54 -0.66
CA HIS A 177 2.14 -6.21 -0.48
C HIS A 177 2.36 -7.62 0.02
N GLU A 178 1.88 -7.87 1.21
CA GLU A 178 2.05 -9.12 1.91
C GLU A 178 0.73 -9.61 2.48
N TRP A 179 0.45 -10.93 2.37
CA TRP A 179 -0.73 -11.55 2.96
C TRP A 179 -0.45 -12.98 3.38
N SER A 180 -1.19 -13.45 4.37
CA SER A 180 -1.13 -14.81 4.88
C SER A 180 -2.48 -15.22 5.46
N ASP A 181 -2.81 -16.50 5.35
CA ASP A 181 -3.97 -17.11 6.03
C ASP A 181 -3.59 -17.67 7.42
N ALA A 182 -2.30 -17.80 7.71
CA ALA A 182 -1.80 -18.29 8.98
C ALA A 182 -1.46 -17.12 9.92
N LEU A 183 -1.63 -17.36 11.23
CA LEU A 183 -1.08 -16.48 12.25
C LEU A 183 0.45 -16.50 12.15
N MET A 184 1.06 -15.33 12.27
CA MET A 184 2.50 -15.21 12.42
C MET A 184 2.94 -15.85 13.74
N HIS A 185 4.20 -16.25 13.83
CA HIS A 185 4.77 -16.80 15.07
C HIS A 185 4.60 -15.78 16.20
N PRO A 186 3.99 -16.15 17.34
CA PRO A 186 4.08 -15.32 18.53
C PRO A 186 5.55 -15.34 18.97
N ASP A 187 6.13 -14.19 19.13
CA ASP A 187 7.49 -14.04 19.63
C ASP A 187 7.62 -14.50 21.07
#